data_0e814f9b338ff0600bebaf8172d4f45d
#
_entry.id   0e814f9b338ff0600bebaf8172d4f45d
#
_cell.length_a   1.000
_cell.length_b   1.000
_cell.length_c   1.000
_cell.angle_alpha   90.00
_cell.angle_beta   90.00
_cell.angle_gamma   90.00
#
_symmetry.space_group_name_H-M   'P 1'
#
loop_
_entity.id
_entity.type
_entity.pdbx_description
1 polymer ?
#
loop_
_entity_poly.entity_id
_entity_poly.type
_entity_poly.pdbx_seq_one_letter_code
_entity_poly.pdbx_strand_id
1 'polypeptide(L)'
;MKSHIKFSIVALLLGIFLAACATASSQPTGREYVLTTDLRDGRLIFLGVSDEINGLENPTLSAKPGERITITLINGGEGTHDVSVPEVKASTKIVKKKGETTSVTFTAPVVHGEMEYYDSVGNHADLGMRGKLVVTETGQSMPAMTTVSNSDPAVVAAFQKGACGSCHQISGIPGAVGVIAPNLDGINANAEEYIQDASYTGAATNAEEYIHESILEPNLFIASNCPTGECAPGVMPATLGQTLSSDEINAIVTYLSGLPQGAYIETPRSTSTGSQQPDNSGADIIRDPADLPAPLEKREPTTVRIDLETIEMIGQLADGTTYTYWTFNGAVPGPFFRVRVGDTLEVHVKNSSSSVMNHSVDFHAVTGPGGGAVMSQTKPGEETVFTAKALNPGLFVYHCATPMVADHISNGMYGLILVEPEGGLPPVDREFYVMQGELYTDGVFGEPGHQMGDITKLIDEDPEYFVFNGAADALLTHKPLRANVGETVRIFFGVGGPNFTSSFHVIGEIFDRVYEQASLTSEPLTNVQTTMVPPGGATVVEFKLETPGNFILVDHAISRMQRGLAGYLIVEGEHDPEIYDGTPTSGSGH
;
A
#
# COMPACT_ATOMS: atom_id res chain seq x y z
N MET A 1 48.27 66.97 29.06
CA MET A 1 48.84 68.19 28.49
C MET A 1 49.36 67.94 27.12
N LYS A 2 48.79 68.61 26.15
CA LYS A 2 49.36 69.02 24.84
C LYS A 2 49.89 67.92 23.92
N SER A 3 49.36 67.67 22.78
CA SER A 3 48.99 68.56 21.67
C SER A 3 49.91 68.33 20.43
N HIS A 4 49.28 68.03 19.32
CA HIS A 4 49.54 68.49 17.92
C HIS A 4 50.61 67.76 17.09
N ILE A 5 50.42 67.43 15.86
CA ILE A 5 49.75 67.97 14.67
C ILE A 5 50.63 67.53 13.44
N LYS A 6 50.06 66.96 12.40
CA LYS A 6 50.27 67.19 10.95
C LYS A 6 51.65 66.84 10.29
N PHE A 7 51.81 66.31 9.15
CA PHE A 7 51.39 66.62 7.77
C PHE A 7 51.83 65.59 6.75
N SER A 8 51.10 65.50 5.69
CA SER A 8 51.30 64.80 4.44
C SER A 8 52.63 65.05 3.77
N ILE A 9 53.09 64.07 2.92
CA ILE A 9 53.71 64.33 1.61
C ILE A 9 53.46 63.18 0.69
N VAL A 10 52.91 63.51 -0.47
CA VAL A 10 52.72 62.69 -1.69
C VAL A 10 54.09 62.57 -2.37
N ALA A 11 54.44 61.39 -2.85
CA ALA A 11 55.40 61.23 -3.93
C ALA A 11 54.99 60.07 -4.88
N LEU A 12 54.66 60.48 -6.05
CA LEU A 12 54.45 59.78 -7.28
C LEU A 12 55.79 59.25 -7.83
N LEU A 13 55.89 57.95 -8.15
CA LEU A 13 56.87 57.49 -9.15
C LEU A 13 56.33 56.31 -9.95
N LEU A 14 56.29 56.56 -11.21
CA LEU A 14 56.00 55.71 -12.38
C LEU A 14 57.06 54.60 -12.53
N GLY A 15 56.65 53.43 -12.96
CA GLY A 15 57.59 52.60 -13.67
C GLY A 15 57.37 51.08 -13.70
N ILE A 16 56.99 50.65 -14.87
CA ILE A 16 57.34 49.38 -15.52
C ILE A 16 56.30 48.26 -15.40
N PHE A 17 55.52 48.09 -16.47
CA PHE A 17 54.79 46.90 -16.89
C PHE A 17 55.73 45.69 -17.06
N LEU A 18 55.44 44.62 -16.36
CA LEU A 18 55.79 43.25 -16.80
C LEU A 18 54.49 42.45 -16.81
N ALA A 19 54.00 42.20 -18.00
CA ALA A 19 52.87 41.31 -18.25
C ALA A 19 53.32 39.86 -17.93
N ALA A 20 52.91 39.36 -16.79
CA ALA A 20 52.85 37.92 -16.54
C ALA A 20 51.41 37.46 -16.82
N CYS A 21 51.26 36.68 -17.93
CA CYS A 21 50.06 35.91 -18.14
C CYS A 21 49.92 34.90 -16.99
N ALA A 22 49.17 35.25 -15.98
CA ALA A 22 48.62 34.30 -15.05
C ALA A 22 47.36 33.79 -15.68
N THR A 23 47.35 32.53 -16.12
CA THR A 23 46.15 31.78 -16.40
C THR A 23 45.32 31.79 -15.12
N ALA A 24 44.24 32.57 -15.10
CA ALA A 24 43.22 32.47 -14.09
C ALA A 24 42.60 31.08 -14.21
N SER A 25 42.98 30.16 -13.35
CA SER A 25 42.18 28.98 -13.11
C SER A 25 40.85 29.48 -12.54
N SER A 26 39.79 29.43 -13.35
CA SER A 26 38.42 29.61 -12.87
C SER A 26 38.19 28.55 -11.80
N GLN A 27 38.16 28.95 -10.54
CA GLN A 27 37.57 28.10 -9.50
C GLN A 27 36.14 27.78 -9.93
N PRO A 28 35.73 26.52 -9.87
CA PRO A 28 34.33 26.19 -10.17
C PRO A 28 33.44 26.99 -9.21
N THR A 29 32.55 27.79 -9.76
CA THR A 29 31.53 28.51 -9.04
C THR A 29 30.67 27.48 -8.35
N GLY A 30 30.73 27.38 -7.02
CA GLY A 30 29.90 26.46 -6.24
C GLY A 30 28.44 26.90 -6.29
N ARG A 31 27.54 25.94 -6.20
CA ARG A 31 26.09 26.17 -6.13
C ARG A 31 25.64 26.25 -4.67
N GLU A 32 24.74 27.15 -4.38
CA GLU A 32 24.24 27.36 -3.01
C GLU A 32 22.71 27.19 -2.98
N TYR A 33 22.24 26.37 -2.04
CA TYR A 33 20.83 26.15 -1.75
C TYR A 33 20.52 26.59 -0.34
N VAL A 34 19.39 27.29 -0.16
CA VAL A 34 18.89 27.70 1.15
C VAL A 34 17.56 27.01 1.40
N LEU A 35 17.48 26.27 2.48
CA LEU A 35 16.31 25.58 2.98
C LEU A 35 15.88 26.18 4.31
N THR A 36 14.59 26.21 4.58
CA THR A 36 14.03 26.46 5.92
C THR A 36 13.16 25.30 6.35
N THR A 37 12.99 25.09 7.65
CA THR A 37 12.05 24.09 8.16
C THR A 37 10.67 24.71 8.29
N ASP A 38 9.64 23.95 7.97
CA ASP A 38 8.23 24.36 8.11
C ASP A 38 7.38 23.16 8.57
N LEU A 39 6.18 23.47 9.11
CA LEU A 39 5.17 22.46 9.44
C LEU A 39 3.93 22.75 8.59
N ARG A 40 3.63 21.88 7.63
CA ARG A 40 2.47 22.00 6.75
C ARG A 40 1.63 20.74 6.80
N ASP A 41 0.35 20.90 7.01
CA ASP A 41 -0.62 19.79 7.05
C ASP A 41 -0.19 18.65 8.01
N GLY A 42 0.42 19.04 9.14
CA GLY A 42 0.91 18.11 10.16
C GLY A 42 2.23 17.40 9.81
N ARG A 43 2.84 17.69 8.65
CA ARG A 43 4.14 17.15 8.24
C ARG A 43 5.26 18.14 8.45
N LEU A 44 6.38 17.67 8.95
CA LEU A 44 7.62 18.42 8.95
C LEU A 44 8.23 18.39 7.55
N ILE A 45 8.62 19.57 7.02
CA ILE A 45 9.19 19.67 5.66
C ILE A 45 10.40 20.60 5.62
N PHE A 46 11.24 20.41 4.60
CA PHE A 46 12.13 21.45 4.11
C PHE A 46 11.41 22.33 3.10
N LEU A 47 11.43 23.61 3.27
CA LEU A 47 10.92 24.58 2.31
C LEU A 47 12.10 25.28 1.62
N GLY A 48 12.13 25.32 0.30
CA GLY A 48 13.12 26.05 -0.47
C GLY A 48 13.00 27.56 -0.30
N VAL A 49 14.14 28.27 -0.20
CA VAL A 49 14.21 29.72 -0.02
C VAL A 49 15.05 30.39 -1.12
N SER A 50 16.04 29.68 -1.70
CA SER A 50 16.85 30.23 -2.80
C SER A 50 16.09 30.21 -4.14
N ASP A 51 16.45 31.11 -5.07
CA ASP A 51 15.68 31.45 -6.28
C ASP A 51 15.17 30.24 -7.10
N GLU A 52 16.02 29.23 -7.29
CA GLU A 52 15.66 28.05 -8.10
C GLU A 52 14.65 27.12 -7.41
N ILE A 53 14.60 27.12 -6.08
CA ILE A 53 13.78 26.19 -5.28
C ILE A 53 12.78 26.94 -4.37
N ASN A 54 12.61 28.24 -4.55
CA ASN A 54 11.80 29.07 -3.66
C ASN A 54 10.34 28.61 -3.61
N GLY A 55 9.86 28.32 -2.40
CA GLY A 55 8.48 27.90 -2.14
C GLY A 55 8.19 26.42 -2.42
N LEU A 56 9.17 25.65 -2.90
CA LEU A 56 9.01 24.20 -3.10
C LEU A 56 9.19 23.45 -1.78
N GLU A 57 8.31 22.50 -1.52
CA GLU A 57 8.41 21.57 -0.40
C GLU A 57 9.39 20.44 -0.76
N ASN A 58 10.31 20.14 0.18
CA ASN A 58 11.33 19.10 0.00
C ASN A 58 12.00 19.15 -1.39
N PRO A 59 12.52 20.32 -1.83
CA PRO A 59 12.90 20.55 -3.22
C PRO A 59 13.95 19.56 -3.71
N THR A 60 13.84 19.15 -4.97
CA THR A 60 14.94 18.45 -5.64
C THR A 60 16.05 19.44 -5.92
N LEU A 61 17.22 19.21 -5.33
CA LEU A 61 18.44 19.96 -5.58
C LEU A 61 19.19 19.35 -6.78
N SER A 62 19.97 20.16 -7.49
CA SER A 62 20.71 19.69 -8.66
C SER A 62 22.19 20.07 -8.61
N ALA A 63 23.05 19.23 -9.15
CA ALA A 63 24.48 19.46 -9.24
C ALA A 63 25.08 18.94 -10.53
N LYS A 64 26.25 19.47 -10.93
CA LYS A 64 27.10 18.84 -11.93
C LYS A 64 28.07 17.84 -11.26
N PRO A 65 28.55 16.84 -11.99
CA PRO A 65 29.62 15.99 -11.51
C PRO A 65 30.84 16.81 -11.05
N GLY A 66 31.27 16.60 -9.79
CA GLY A 66 32.36 17.33 -9.18
C GLY A 66 32.09 18.79 -8.80
N GLU A 67 30.85 19.27 -8.90
CA GLU A 67 30.45 20.63 -8.49
C GLU A 67 30.48 20.75 -6.97
N ARG A 68 30.87 21.93 -6.49
CA ARG A 68 30.86 22.26 -5.06
C ARG A 68 29.46 22.75 -4.67
N ILE A 69 28.80 22.06 -3.76
CA ILE A 69 27.45 22.36 -3.29
C ILE A 69 27.52 22.84 -1.84
N THR A 70 26.80 23.91 -1.55
CA THR A 70 26.56 24.38 -0.18
C THR A 70 25.07 24.37 0.10
N ILE A 71 24.66 23.65 1.15
CA ILE A 71 23.28 23.66 1.66
C ILE A 71 23.28 24.43 2.97
N THR A 72 22.47 25.50 3.02
CA THR A 72 22.24 26.31 4.22
C THR A 72 20.84 26.00 4.75
N LEU A 73 20.75 25.59 6.01
CA LEU A 73 19.50 25.37 6.72
C LEU A 73 19.19 26.54 7.65
N ILE A 74 17.97 27.04 7.59
CA ILE A 74 17.40 28.01 8.54
C ILE A 74 16.32 27.29 9.35
N ASN A 75 16.40 27.29 10.66
CA ASN A 75 15.32 26.78 11.49
C ASN A 75 14.11 27.73 11.43
N GLY A 76 13.04 27.34 10.77
CA GLY A 76 11.83 28.15 10.58
C GLY A 76 10.85 28.10 11.75
N GLY A 77 10.99 27.13 12.66
CA GLY A 77 10.05 26.85 13.75
C GLY A 77 10.68 26.58 15.10
N GLU A 78 9.90 25.97 15.95
CA GLU A 78 10.37 25.39 17.21
C GLU A 78 10.82 23.94 16.92
N GLY A 79 11.91 23.54 17.54
CA GLY A 79 12.45 22.19 17.35
C GLY A 79 13.93 22.19 16.98
N THR A 80 14.49 21.01 16.85
CA THR A 80 15.91 20.80 16.52
C THR A 80 16.02 20.13 15.15
N HIS A 81 16.82 20.70 14.25
CA HIS A 81 16.89 20.27 12.87
C HIS A 81 18.33 20.25 12.34
N ASP A 82 18.60 19.37 11.37
CA ASP A 82 19.82 19.39 10.57
C ASP A 82 19.52 19.04 9.09
N VAL A 83 20.56 19.02 8.27
CA VAL A 83 20.51 18.43 6.92
C VAL A 83 21.69 17.46 6.79
N SER A 84 21.40 16.24 6.48
CA SER A 84 22.36 15.16 6.23
C SER A 84 22.27 14.68 4.79
N VAL A 85 23.45 14.42 4.15
CA VAL A 85 23.58 13.80 2.82
C VAL A 85 24.57 12.64 2.99
N PRO A 86 24.09 11.46 3.39
CA PRO A 86 24.93 10.35 3.82
C PRO A 86 25.92 9.84 2.76
N GLU A 87 25.50 9.80 1.50
CA GLU A 87 26.30 9.26 0.38
C GLU A 87 27.63 10.01 0.21
N VAL A 88 27.65 11.31 0.55
CA VAL A 88 28.87 12.13 0.53
C VAL A 88 29.41 12.42 1.94
N LYS A 89 28.84 11.76 2.97
CA LYS A 89 29.21 11.92 4.40
C LYS A 89 29.21 13.39 4.86
N ALA A 90 28.23 14.16 4.40
CA ALA A 90 28.08 15.55 4.71
C ALA A 90 26.84 15.78 5.60
N SER A 91 26.98 16.56 6.68
CA SER A 91 25.85 17.01 7.49
C SER A 91 26.12 18.36 8.10
N THR A 92 25.05 19.12 8.33
CA THR A 92 25.12 20.39 9.06
C THR A 92 25.27 20.15 10.57
N LYS A 93 25.53 21.21 11.33
CA LYS A 93 25.30 21.17 12.77
C LYS A 93 23.79 21.28 13.03
N ILE A 94 23.36 20.70 14.17
CA ILE A 94 21.97 20.81 14.61
C ILE A 94 21.67 22.26 15.03
N VAL A 95 20.64 22.85 14.43
CA VAL A 95 20.04 24.13 14.85
C VAL A 95 18.90 23.87 15.82
N LYS A 96 18.76 24.70 16.87
CA LYS A 96 17.85 24.43 17.99
C LYS A 96 16.83 25.56 18.24
N LYS A 97 17.01 26.69 17.60
CA LYS A 97 16.15 27.87 17.83
C LYS A 97 15.67 28.44 16.50
N LYS A 98 14.44 28.92 16.50
CA LYS A 98 13.87 29.63 15.36
C LYS A 98 14.80 30.77 14.89
N GLY A 99 15.07 30.81 13.59
CA GLY A 99 15.98 31.74 12.93
C GLY A 99 17.46 31.39 13.04
N GLU A 100 17.83 30.31 13.75
CA GLU A 100 19.21 29.83 13.79
C GLU A 100 19.58 29.22 12.43
N THR A 101 20.81 29.45 11.97
CA THR A 101 21.28 29.00 10.66
C THR A 101 22.51 28.11 10.77
N THR A 102 22.63 27.15 9.88
CA THR A 102 23.81 26.28 9.74
C THR A 102 24.03 25.94 8.28
N SER A 103 25.23 25.55 7.89
CA SER A 103 25.49 25.14 6.52
C SER A 103 26.49 24.00 6.44
N VAL A 104 26.41 23.24 5.36
CA VAL A 104 27.35 22.19 4.99
C VAL A 104 27.77 22.41 3.54
N THR A 105 29.06 22.18 3.25
CA THR A 105 29.60 22.24 1.89
C THR A 105 30.29 20.94 1.57
N PHE A 106 29.97 20.38 0.41
CA PHE A 106 30.57 19.13 -0.09
C PHE A 106 30.78 19.21 -1.61
N THR A 107 31.42 18.20 -2.17
CA THR A 107 31.58 18.07 -3.62
C THR A 107 30.64 16.96 -4.10
N ALA A 108 29.82 17.26 -5.09
CA ALA A 108 28.95 16.28 -5.71
C ALA A 108 29.80 15.14 -6.35
N PRO A 109 29.33 13.89 -6.31
CA PRO A 109 30.00 12.77 -6.98
C PRO A 109 30.28 13.06 -8.45
N VAL A 110 31.30 12.41 -8.98
CA VAL A 110 31.66 12.51 -10.42
C VAL A 110 30.81 11.57 -11.29
N VAL A 111 29.99 10.73 -10.67
CA VAL A 111 29.08 9.80 -11.32
C VAL A 111 27.67 10.41 -11.25
N HIS A 112 26.93 10.31 -12.36
CA HIS A 112 25.52 10.69 -12.40
C HIS A 112 24.70 9.82 -11.45
N GLY A 113 23.69 10.40 -10.81
CA GLY A 113 22.83 9.67 -9.91
C GLY A 113 21.99 10.59 -9.02
N GLU A 114 21.12 9.99 -8.27
CA GLU A 114 20.34 10.62 -7.22
C GLU A 114 20.92 10.28 -5.85
N MET A 115 20.85 11.22 -4.92
CA MET A 115 21.19 11.07 -3.51
C MET A 115 20.07 11.68 -2.69
N GLU A 116 19.85 11.13 -1.51
CA GLU A 116 18.89 11.71 -0.59
C GLU A 116 19.55 12.72 0.35
N TYR A 117 18.83 13.80 0.69
CA TYR A 117 19.14 14.62 1.85
C TYR A 117 17.95 14.64 2.80
N TYR A 118 18.21 14.59 4.11
CA TYR A 118 17.17 14.52 5.11
C TYR A 118 17.58 15.13 6.45
N ASP A 119 16.60 15.38 7.33
CA ASP A 119 16.83 15.75 8.73
C ASP A 119 17.11 14.48 9.54
N SER A 120 18.33 14.37 10.07
CA SER A 120 18.78 13.18 10.81
C SER A 120 18.40 13.20 12.29
N VAL A 121 17.70 14.23 12.76
CA VAL A 121 17.30 14.37 14.16
C VAL A 121 16.05 13.54 14.46
N GLY A 122 16.17 12.57 15.35
CA GLY A 122 15.04 11.73 15.74
C GLY A 122 14.42 10.99 14.56
N ASN A 123 13.11 11.14 14.37
CA ASN A 123 12.35 10.56 13.25
C ASN A 123 11.85 11.61 12.24
N HIS A 124 12.52 12.78 12.15
CA HIS A 124 12.04 13.86 11.28
C HIS A 124 12.04 13.49 9.80
N ALA A 125 12.98 12.65 9.35
CA ALA A 125 12.97 12.12 8.00
C ALA A 125 11.67 11.34 7.69
N ASP A 126 11.21 10.53 8.65
CA ASP A 126 10.00 9.73 8.52
C ASP A 126 8.72 10.59 8.65
N LEU A 127 8.84 11.74 9.31
CA LEU A 127 7.77 12.75 9.39
C LEU A 127 7.71 13.67 8.15
N GLY A 128 8.55 13.41 7.13
CA GLY A 128 8.49 14.07 5.84
C GLY A 128 9.67 14.97 5.50
N MET A 129 10.67 15.15 6.39
CA MET A 129 11.83 16.03 6.12
C MET A 129 12.92 15.31 5.31
N ARG A 130 12.65 15.05 4.04
CA ARG A 130 13.60 14.45 3.10
C ARG A 130 13.41 15.02 1.69
N GLY A 131 14.48 15.12 0.92
CA GLY A 131 14.46 15.53 -0.48
C GLY A 131 15.58 14.88 -1.27
N LYS A 132 15.67 15.17 -2.56
CA LYS A 132 16.65 14.56 -3.47
C LYS A 132 17.70 15.57 -3.91
N LEU A 133 18.93 15.11 -4.12
CA LEU A 133 20.00 15.83 -4.83
C LEU A 133 20.41 15.02 -6.07
N VAL A 134 20.19 15.59 -7.26
CA VAL A 134 20.42 14.93 -8.55
C VAL A 134 21.69 15.48 -9.19
N VAL A 135 22.60 14.58 -9.57
CA VAL A 135 23.86 14.93 -10.26
C VAL A 135 23.72 14.64 -11.75
N THR A 136 23.72 15.70 -12.58
CA THR A 136 23.59 15.62 -14.04
C THR A 136 24.63 16.47 -14.75
N GLU A 137 25.01 16.14 -16.00
CA GLU A 137 26.01 16.90 -16.77
C GLU A 137 25.68 18.39 -16.94
N THR A 138 24.41 18.74 -17.03
CA THR A 138 23.96 20.12 -17.20
C THR A 138 23.97 20.89 -15.87
N GLY A 139 23.86 20.20 -14.73
CA GLY A 139 23.69 20.83 -13.40
C GLY A 139 22.47 21.73 -13.33
N GLN A 140 21.54 21.58 -14.26
CA GLN A 140 20.23 22.20 -14.19
C GLN A 140 19.28 21.24 -13.49
N SER A 141 18.47 21.75 -12.58
CA SER A 141 17.22 21.07 -12.26
C SER A 141 16.55 20.82 -13.62
N MET A 142 16.17 19.59 -13.89
CA MET A 142 15.39 19.33 -15.10
C MET A 142 14.25 20.34 -15.10
N PRO A 143 13.99 21.02 -16.24
CA PRO A 143 12.86 21.93 -16.32
C PRO A 143 11.64 21.16 -15.85
N ALA A 144 10.76 21.80 -15.08
CA ALA A 144 9.49 21.21 -14.66
C ALA A 144 8.94 20.47 -15.86
N MET A 145 8.89 19.14 -15.78
CA MET A 145 8.64 18.31 -16.95
C MET A 145 7.34 18.75 -17.57
N THR A 146 7.37 18.98 -18.87
CA THR A 146 6.17 19.21 -19.65
C THR A 146 5.30 17.99 -19.37
N THR A 147 4.17 18.19 -18.70
CA THR A 147 3.16 17.15 -18.50
C THR A 147 2.84 16.59 -19.86
N VAL A 148 3.24 15.34 -20.12
CA VAL A 148 2.73 14.60 -21.26
C VAL A 148 1.24 14.46 -20.97
N SER A 149 0.40 15.07 -21.80
CA SER A 149 -1.05 15.05 -21.64
C SER A 149 -1.51 13.60 -21.54
N ASN A 150 -2.56 13.36 -20.74
CA ASN A 150 -3.22 12.07 -20.54
C ASN A 150 -3.00 11.10 -21.69
N SER A 151 -2.47 9.92 -21.39
CA SER A 151 -2.32 8.84 -22.37
C SER A 151 -3.66 8.60 -23.07
N ASP A 152 -3.63 8.38 -24.38
CA ASP A 152 -4.82 8.04 -25.14
C ASP A 152 -5.56 6.89 -24.42
N PRO A 153 -6.86 7.01 -24.15
CA PRO A 153 -7.63 5.95 -23.48
C PRO A 153 -7.47 4.56 -24.13
N ALA A 154 -7.24 4.51 -25.44
CA ALA A 154 -6.98 3.27 -26.15
C ALA A 154 -5.61 2.65 -25.77
N VAL A 155 -4.60 3.49 -25.55
CA VAL A 155 -3.28 3.05 -25.08
C VAL A 155 -3.39 2.52 -23.64
N VAL A 156 -4.07 3.25 -22.76
CA VAL A 156 -4.30 2.81 -21.37
C VAL A 156 -5.03 1.46 -21.35
N ALA A 157 -6.08 1.30 -22.16
CA ALA A 157 -6.82 0.05 -22.28
C ALA A 157 -5.94 -1.12 -22.77
N ALA A 158 -5.01 -0.86 -23.69
CA ALA A 158 -4.08 -1.88 -24.18
C ALA A 158 -3.11 -2.35 -23.08
N PHE A 159 -2.55 -1.43 -22.29
CA PHE A 159 -1.70 -1.75 -21.13
C PHE A 159 -2.46 -2.53 -20.05
N GLN A 160 -3.69 -2.14 -19.76
CA GLN A 160 -4.56 -2.83 -18.80
C GLN A 160 -4.91 -4.23 -19.29
N LYS A 161 -5.28 -4.39 -20.57
CA LYS A 161 -5.62 -5.68 -21.18
C LYS A 161 -4.42 -6.65 -21.17
N GLY A 162 -3.21 -6.13 -21.38
CA GLY A 162 -1.97 -6.91 -21.27
C GLY A 162 -1.49 -7.11 -19.83
N ALA A 163 -2.17 -6.52 -18.83
CA ALA A 163 -1.77 -6.51 -17.42
C ALA A 163 -0.30 -6.05 -17.19
N CYS A 164 0.24 -5.21 -18.07
CA CYS A 164 1.65 -4.83 -18.06
C CYS A 164 2.04 -4.12 -16.77
N GLY A 165 1.14 -3.27 -16.24
CA GLY A 165 1.35 -2.47 -15.03
C GLY A 165 1.44 -3.27 -13.73
N SER A 166 0.99 -4.53 -13.72
CA SER A 166 1.10 -5.40 -12.54
C SER A 166 2.55 -5.87 -12.28
N CYS A 167 3.39 -5.87 -13.31
CA CYS A 167 4.80 -6.27 -13.22
C CYS A 167 5.76 -5.10 -13.44
N HIS A 168 5.39 -4.15 -14.30
CA HIS A 168 6.22 -3.03 -14.71
C HIS A 168 5.68 -1.71 -14.15
N GLN A 169 6.60 -0.84 -13.74
CA GLN A 169 6.30 0.57 -13.55
C GLN A 169 6.31 1.28 -14.90
N ILE A 170 5.26 2.07 -15.21
CA ILE A 170 5.09 2.77 -16.49
C ILE A 170 4.46 4.13 -16.22
N SER A 171 5.22 5.20 -16.36
CA SER A 171 4.71 6.56 -16.16
C SER A 171 3.57 6.90 -17.13
N GLY A 172 2.53 7.57 -16.62
CA GLY A 172 1.37 8.00 -17.39
C GLY A 172 0.33 6.91 -17.66
N ILE A 173 0.56 5.66 -17.23
CA ILE A 173 -0.44 4.58 -17.30
C ILE A 173 -1.00 4.35 -15.90
N PRO A 174 -2.30 4.63 -15.67
CA PRO A 174 -2.92 4.44 -14.35
C PRO A 174 -2.78 2.99 -13.85
N GLY A 175 -2.30 2.82 -12.61
CA GLY A 175 -2.12 1.52 -11.98
C GLY A 175 -0.88 0.74 -12.43
N ALA A 176 -0.01 1.30 -13.28
CA ALA A 176 1.22 0.66 -13.71
C ALA A 176 2.37 0.99 -12.75
N VAL A 177 2.36 0.37 -11.59
CA VAL A 177 3.33 0.57 -10.49
C VAL A 177 4.07 -0.72 -10.10
N GLY A 178 4.05 -1.73 -10.96
CA GLY A 178 4.68 -3.02 -10.71
C GLY A 178 6.19 -2.91 -10.54
N VAL A 179 6.74 -3.63 -9.56
CA VAL A 179 8.17 -3.64 -9.20
C VAL A 179 8.84 -5.01 -9.37
N ILE A 180 8.18 -5.94 -10.08
CA ILE A 180 8.65 -7.31 -10.30
C ILE A 180 9.56 -7.38 -11.54
N ALA A 181 9.28 -6.53 -12.52
CA ALA A 181 9.95 -6.46 -13.80
C ALA A 181 10.61 -5.08 -13.99
N PRO A 182 11.46 -4.89 -15.00
CA PRO A 182 12.12 -3.60 -15.22
C PRO A 182 11.13 -2.45 -15.34
N ASN A 183 11.47 -1.29 -14.75
CA ASN A 183 10.75 -0.05 -15.03
C ASN A 183 10.84 0.26 -16.53
N LEU A 184 9.71 0.53 -17.17
CA LEU A 184 9.63 0.80 -18.60
C LEU A 184 9.80 2.29 -18.94
N ASP A 185 9.96 3.16 -17.94
CA ASP A 185 10.36 4.55 -18.18
C ASP A 185 11.80 4.58 -18.69
N GLY A 186 11.99 5.07 -19.91
CA GLY A 186 13.29 5.05 -20.55
C GLY A 186 13.70 3.72 -21.18
N ILE A 187 12.76 2.77 -21.32
CA ILE A 187 13.03 1.47 -21.98
C ILE A 187 13.65 1.63 -23.38
N ASN A 188 13.35 2.72 -24.08
CA ASN A 188 13.92 3.00 -25.38
C ASN A 188 15.44 3.06 -25.36
N ALA A 189 16.05 3.67 -24.33
CA ALA A 189 17.51 3.71 -24.19
C ALA A 189 18.08 2.36 -23.71
N ASN A 190 17.41 1.68 -22.77
CA ASN A 190 17.84 0.38 -22.30
C ASN A 190 17.78 -0.67 -23.43
N ALA A 191 16.77 -0.60 -24.29
CA ALA A 191 16.62 -1.48 -25.45
C ALA A 191 17.80 -1.39 -26.43
N GLU A 192 18.34 -0.18 -26.65
CA GLU A 192 19.54 0.02 -27.48
C GLU A 192 20.78 -0.68 -26.87
N GLU A 193 20.87 -0.78 -25.55
CA GLU A 193 21.93 -1.54 -24.87
C GLU A 193 21.66 -3.04 -24.94
N TYR A 194 20.40 -3.48 -24.73
CA TYR A 194 20.04 -4.89 -24.71
C TYR A 194 20.27 -5.59 -26.04
N ILE A 195 19.99 -4.95 -27.17
CA ILE A 195 20.27 -5.50 -28.48
C ILE A 195 21.77 -5.66 -28.79
N GLN A 196 22.66 -4.99 -28.02
CA GLN A 196 24.13 -5.13 -28.13
C GLN A 196 24.67 -6.18 -27.14
N ASP A 197 23.86 -6.69 -26.23
CA ASP A 197 24.30 -7.70 -25.25
C ASP A 197 24.62 -9.03 -25.93
N ALA A 198 25.69 -9.65 -25.48
CA ALA A 198 26.15 -10.92 -26.06
C ALA A 198 25.17 -12.09 -25.83
N SER A 199 24.27 -11.98 -24.88
CA SER A 199 23.24 -12.97 -24.57
C SER A 199 21.92 -12.73 -25.35
N TYR A 200 21.78 -11.58 -26.01
CA TYR A 200 20.62 -11.30 -26.84
C TYR A 200 20.57 -12.22 -28.09
N THR A 201 19.48 -12.93 -28.25
CA THR A 201 19.28 -13.92 -29.33
C THR A 201 18.16 -13.53 -30.30
N GLY A 202 17.57 -12.36 -30.13
CA GLY A 202 16.50 -11.85 -30.97
C GLY A 202 16.99 -11.29 -32.31
N ALA A 203 16.07 -10.71 -33.07
CA ALA A 203 16.31 -10.15 -34.40
C ALA A 203 16.16 -8.62 -34.44
N ALA A 204 15.78 -7.97 -33.36
CA ALA A 204 15.57 -6.51 -33.32
C ALA A 204 16.88 -5.76 -33.59
N THR A 205 16.78 -4.67 -34.34
CA THR A 205 17.90 -3.81 -34.73
C THR A 205 17.83 -2.41 -34.13
N ASN A 206 16.75 -2.08 -33.48
CA ASN A 206 16.48 -0.81 -32.79
C ASN A 206 15.55 -1.03 -31.61
N ALA A 207 15.40 -0.01 -30.77
CA ALA A 207 14.60 -0.08 -29.55
C ALA A 207 13.13 -0.42 -29.79
N GLU A 208 12.51 0.15 -30.82
CA GLU A 208 11.09 -0.10 -31.15
C GLU A 208 10.85 -1.58 -31.52
N GLU A 209 11.74 -2.13 -32.34
CA GLU A 209 11.70 -3.55 -32.71
C GLU A 209 11.96 -4.44 -31.48
N TYR A 210 12.88 -4.06 -30.57
CA TYR A 210 13.14 -4.79 -29.34
C TYR A 210 11.91 -4.80 -28.41
N ILE A 211 11.27 -3.66 -28.18
CA ILE A 211 10.06 -3.58 -27.34
C ILE A 211 8.95 -4.46 -27.93
N HIS A 212 8.76 -4.42 -29.26
CA HIS A 212 7.80 -5.28 -29.93
C HIS A 212 8.13 -6.77 -29.77
N GLU A 213 9.38 -7.15 -29.98
CA GLU A 213 9.87 -8.53 -29.85
C GLU A 213 9.74 -9.02 -28.40
N SER A 214 10.07 -8.19 -27.39
CA SER A 214 9.99 -8.57 -25.98
C SER A 214 8.54 -8.81 -25.51
N ILE A 215 7.55 -8.19 -26.14
CA ILE A 215 6.13 -8.47 -25.87
C ILE A 215 5.71 -9.82 -26.45
N LEU A 216 6.20 -10.17 -27.64
CA LEU A 216 5.81 -11.41 -28.34
C LEU A 216 6.62 -12.63 -27.89
N GLU A 217 7.90 -12.45 -27.62
CA GLU A 217 8.88 -13.50 -27.33
C GLU A 217 9.72 -13.13 -26.08
N PRO A 218 9.10 -12.94 -24.90
CA PRO A 218 9.74 -12.35 -23.74
C PRO A 218 10.94 -13.11 -23.17
N ASN A 219 11.13 -14.36 -23.59
CA ASN A 219 12.25 -15.17 -23.14
C ASN A 219 13.48 -15.16 -24.11
N LEU A 220 13.45 -14.39 -25.20
CA LEU A 220 14.59 -14.24 -26.09
C LEU A 220 15.75 -13.48 -25.44
N PHE A 221 15.42 -12.58 -24.52
CA PHE A 221 16.36 -11.85 -23.69
C PHE A 221 15.76 -11.61 -22.30
N ILE A 222 16.51 -11.94 -21.27
CA ILE A 222 16.11 -11.68 -19.87
C ILE A 222 16.96 -10.51 -19.36
N ALA A 223 16.33 -9.38 -19.15
CA ALA A 223 17.00 -8.19 -18.62
C ALA A 223 17.57 -8.45 -17.21
N SER A 224 18.68 -7.83 -16.88
CA SER A 224 19.37 -8.01 -15.59
C SER A 224 18.98 -6.95 -14.53
N ASN A 225 18.08 -6.01 -14.88
CA ASN A 225 17.79 -4.82 -14.09
C ASN A 225 16.36 -4.81 -13.49
N CYS A 226 15.85 -5.95 -13.06
CA CYS A 226 14.64 -5.99 -12.27
C CYS A 226 14.89 -5.37 -10.87
N PRO A 227 13.92 -4.65 -10.29
CA PRO A 227 14.08 -4.03 -8.98
C PRO A 227 14.44 -5.02 -7.86
N THR A 228 14.06 -6.29 -8.01
CA THR A 228 14.36 -7.37 -7.06
C THR A 228 15.68 -8.12 -7.34
N GLY A 229 16.49 -7.69 -8.32
CA GLY A 229 17.73 -8.33 -8.74
C GLY A 229 17.69 -8.81 -10.20
N GLU A 230 18.25 -9.99 -10.48
CA GLU A 230 18.16 -10.57 -11.83
C GLU A 230 16.71 -10.96 -12.15
N CYS A 231 16.25 -10.59 -13.35
CA CYS A 231 14.91 -10.97 -13.80
C CYS A 231 14.83 -12.49 -13.99
N ALA A 232 13.72 -13.09 -13.56
CA ALA A 232 13.52 -14.52 -13.73
C ALA A 232 12.89 -14.86 -15.10
N PRO A 233 13.35 -15.91 -15.79
CA PRO A 233 12.73 -16.33 -17.04
C PRO A 233 11.29 -16.83 -16.82
N GLY A 234 10.41 -16.54 -17.79
CA GLY A 234 9.01 -17.00 -17.77
C GLY A 234 8.07 -16.19 -16.88
N VAL A 235 8.53 -15.11 -16.26
CA VAL A 235 7.67 -14.18 -15.47
C VAL A 235 6.76 -13.38 -16.41
N MET A 236 7.29 -12.87 -17.51
CA MET A 236 6.46 -12.22 -18.53
C MET A 236 5.72 -13.26 -19.37
N PRO A 237 4.39 -13.18 -19.49
CA PRO A 237 3.60 -14.20 -20.19
C PRO A 237 3.90 -14.25 -21.70
N ALA A 238 4.33 -15.39 -22.21
CA ALA A 238 4.52 -15.61 -23.65
C ALA A 238 3.21 -15.64 -24.48
N THR A 239 2.07 -15.45 -23.83
CA THR A 239 0.74 -15.44 -24.45
C THR A 239 0.24 -14.04 -24.80
N LEU A 240 1.02 -12.99 -24.53
CA LEU A 240 0.60 -11.60 -24.78
C LEU A 240 0.23 -11.35 -26.24
N GLY A 241 0.96 -11.94 -27.19
CA GLY A 241 0.61 -11.86 -28.62
C GLY A 241 -0.69 -12.56 -29.01
N GLN A 242 -1.28 -13.37 -28.11
CA GLN A 242 -2.61 -13.97 -28.28
C GLN A 242 -3.70 -13.14 -27.59
N THR A 243 -3.32 -12.41 -26.55
CA THR A 243 -4.21 -11.58 -25.73
C THR A 243 -4.43 -10.20 -26.38
N LEU A 244 -3.36 -9.60 -26.90
CA LEU A 244 -3.37 -8.29 -27.52
C LEU A 244 -3.45 -8.40 -29.06
N SER A 245 -4.22 -7.54 -29.68
CA SER A 245 -4.20 -7.37 -31.14
C SER A 245 -2.92 -6.68 -31.59
N SER A 246 -2.57 -6.80 -32.88
CA SER A 246 -1.41 -6.10 -33.46
C SER A 246 -1.50 -4.58 -33.29
N ASP A 247 -2.69 -4.00 -33.36
CA ASP A 247 -2.90 -2.56 -33.19
C ASP A 247 -2.65 -2.14 -31.72
N GLU A 248 -3.08 -2.95 -30.76
CA GLU A 248 -2.84 -2.72 -29.32
C GLU A 248 -1.34 -2.86 -28.99
N ILE A 249 -0.65 -3.85 -29.53
CA ILE A 249 0.80 -4.01 -29.36
C ILE A 249 1.53 -2.81 -29.97
N ASN A 250 1.19 -2.39 -31.17
CA ASN A 250 1.79 -1.22 -31.81
C ASN A 250 1.55 0.06 -31.01
N ALA A 251 0.37 0.22 -30.40
CA ALA A 251 0.05 1.35 -29.53
C ALA A 251 0.94 1.36 -28.27
N ILE A 252 1.13 0.21 -27.63
CA ILE A 252 2.05 0.02 -26.49
C ILE A 252 3.48 0.37 -26.90
N VAL A 253 3.97 -0.20 -28.01
CA VAL A 253 5.34 0.02 -28.51
C VAL A 253 5.58 1.50 -28.80
N THR A 254 4.66 2.14 -29.52
CA THR A 254 4.74 3.57 -29.83
C THR A 254 4.78 4.43 -28.58
N TYR A 255 3.95 4.10 -27.58
CA TYR A 255 3.92 4.80 -26.30
C TYR A 255 5.25 4.67 -25.56
N LEU A 256 5.74 3.46 -25.37
CA LEU A 256 6.99 3.18 -24.65
C LEU A 256 8.22 3.78 -25.35
N SER A 257 8.27 3.72 -26.69
CA SER A 257 9.35 4.33 -27.47
C SER A 257 9.36 5.86 -27.39
N GLY A 258 8.20 6.46 -27.13
CA GLY A 258 8.04 7.91 -26.97
C GLY A 258 8.32 8.43 -25.57
N LEU A 259 8.46 7.56 -24.55
CA LEU A 259 8.74 7.98 -23.19
C LEU A 259 10.18 8.53 -23.07
N PRO A 260 10.35 9.76 -22.54
CA PRO A 260 11.68 10.30 -22.29
C PRO A 260 12.40 9.49 -21.22
N GLN A 261 13.70 9.38 -21.33
CA GLN A 261 14.54 8.71 -20.34
C GLN A 261 14.41 9.41 -18.99
N GLY A 262 13.95 8.70 -17.95
CA GLY A 262 13.73 9.26 -16.61
C GLY A 262 12.46 10.08 -16.44
N ALA A 263 11.47 9.92 -17.30
CA ALA A 263 10.17 10.55 -17.14
C ALA A 263 9.39 9.94 -15.98
N TYR A 264 9.49 10.55 -14.80
CA TYR A 264 8.45 10.41 -13.78
C TYR A 264 7.28 11.31 -14.20
N ILE A 265 6.22 10.71 -14.68
CA ILE A 265 4.98 11.44 -14.97
C ILE A 265 4.11 11.30 -13.74
N GLU A 266 3.95 12.38 -12.95
CA GLU A 266 2.83 12.44 -12.00
C GLU A 266 1.55 12.19 -12.79
N THR A 267 0.79 11.17 -12.39
CA THR A 267 -0.62 11.08 -12.79
C THR A 267 -1.29 12.38 -12.41
N PRO A 268 -1.94 13.11 -13.33
CA PRO A 268 -2.55 14.37 -12.97
C PRO A 268 -3.57 14.12 -11.86
N ARG A 269 -3.34 14.69 -10.68
CA ARG A 269 -4.41 14.99 -9.76
C ARG A 269 -5.44 15.75 -10.58
N SER A 270 -6.62 15.18 -10.76
CA SER A 270 -7.73 15.84 -11.45
C SER A 270 -8.09 17.12 -10.69
N THR A 271 -7.45 18.23 -11.05
CA THR A 271 -7.91 19.57 -10.67
C THR A 271 -9.03 19.94 -11.64
N SER A 272 -10.22 19.43 -11.42
CA SER A 272 -11.42 19.97 -12.04
C SER A 272 -11.77 21.28 -11.32
N THR A 273 -11.31 22.40 -11.83
CA THR A 273 -11.94 23.69 -11.59
C THR A 273 -13.23 23.74 -12.39
N GLY A 274 -14.33 23.35 -11.76
CA GLY A 274 -15.66 23.44 -12.38
C GLY A 274 -16.64 22.63 -11.55
N SER A 275 -17.29 23.28 -10.59
CA SER A 275 -18.46 22.91 -9.83
C SER A 275 -19.30 21.73 -10.37
N GLN A 276 -18.89 20.53 -10.01
CA GLN A 276 -19.72 19.40 -9.59
C GLN A 276 -18.74 18.48 -8.87
N GLN A 277 -18.88 18.42 -7.56
CA GLN A 277 -18.19 17.45 -6.73
C GLN A 277 -18.51 16.06 -7.30
N PRO A 278 -17.51 15.25 -7.76
CA PRO A 278 -17.80 13.86 -8.04
C PRO A 278 -18.35 13.28 -6.75
N ASP A 279 -19.40 12.51 -6.86
CA ASP A 279 -19.91 11.72 -5.74
C ASP A 279 -18.79 10.74 -5.33
N ASN A 280 -17.97 11.14 -4.38
CA ASN A 280 -16.88 10.34 -3.80
C ASN A 280 -17.42 9.31 -2.79
N SER A 281 -18.70 9.00 -2.83
CA SER A 281 -19.25 7.87 -2.10
C SER A 281 -18.83 6.58 -2.82
N GLY A 282 -17.71 6.01 -2.40
CA GLY A 282 -17.37 4.62 -2.74
C GLY A 282 -18.53 3.70 -2.37
N ALA A 283 -18.64 2.56 -3.02
CA ALA A 283 -19.66 1.57 -2.66
C ALA A 283 -19.49 1.14 -1.20
N ASP A 284 -20.60 0.82 -0.52
CA ASP A 284 -20.56 0.16 0.79
C ASP A 284 -20.09 -1.29 0.60
N ILE A 285 -18.81 -1.53 0.87
CA ILE A 285 -18.19 -2.86 0.79
C ILE A 285 -18.26 -3.61 2.13
N ILE A 286 -18.70 -2.97 3.20
CA ILE A 286 -18.68 -3.53 4.54
C ILE A 286 -19.69 -4.68 4.65
N ARG A 287 -19.22 -5.88 4.98
CA ARG A 287 -20.12 -7.00 5.32
C ARG A 287 -20.78 -6.74 6.68
N ASP A 288 -22.10 -6.85 6.71
CA ASP A 288 -22.83 -6.83 7.98
C ASP A 288 -22.41 -8.05 8.83
N PRO A 289 -21.97 -7.86 10.08
CA PRO A 289 -21.57 -8.96 10.94
C PRO A 289 -22.71 -9.94 11.26
N ALA A 290 -23.97 -9.57 11.07
CA ALA A 290 -25.14 -10.44 11.23
C ALA A 290 -25.54 -11.15 9.91
N ASP A 291 -24.87 -10.87 8.78
CA ASP A 291 -25.14 -11.50 7.49
C ASP A 291 -24.45 -12.87 7.39
N LEU A 292 -25.06 -13.87 8.02
CA LEU A 292 -24.60 -15.26 7.99
C LEU A 292 -25.82 -16.22 7.96
N PRO A 293 -25.67 -17.41 7.32
CA PRO A 293 -26.74 -18.41 7.27
C PRO A 293 -27.11 -18.93 8.66
N ALA A 294 -28.38 -19.20 8.88
CA ALA A 294 -28.86 -19.82 10.12
C ALA A 294 -28.19 -21.19 10.38
N PRO A 295 -28.12 -21.64 11.65
CA PRO A 295 -27.65 -22.99 12.01
C PRO A 295 -28.37 -24.06 11.20
N LEU A 296 -27.61 -25.08 10.77
CA LEU A 296 -28.17 -26.15 9.93
C LEU A 296 -29.09 -27.07 10.74
N GLU A 297 -30.26 -27.33 10.20
CA GLU A 297 -31.11 -28.41 10.72
C GLU A 297 -30.44 -29.78 10.53
N LYS A 298 -30.82 -30.74 11.37
CA LYS A 298 -30.31 -32.10 11.24
C LYS A 298 -30.76 -32.71 9.89
N ARG A 299 -29.80 -33.07 9.08
CA ARG A 299 -30.00 -33.67 7.75
C ARG A 299 -28.84 -34.60 7.38
N GLU A 300 -29.08 -35.47 6.40
CA GLU A 300 -28.01 -36.23 5.77
C GLU A 300 -27.11 -35.32 4.94
N PRO A 301 -25.84 -35.74 4.69
CA PRO A 301 -24.94 -35.04 3.77
C PRO A 301 -25.57 -34.87 2.37
N THR A 302 -25.36 -33.68 1.81
CA THR A 302 -25.90 -33.32 0.49
C THR A 302 -24.87 -32.56 -0.33
N THR A 303 -25.20 -32.25 -1.58
CA THR A 303 -24.42 -31.29 -2.37
C THR A 303 -24.88 -29.88 -2.03
N VAL A 304 -23.95 -29.06 -1.66
CA VAL A 304 -24.16 -27.63 -1.37
C VAL A 304 -23.46 -26.82 -2.46
N ARG A 305 -24.24 -26.01 -3.15
CA ARG A 305 -23.72 -25.08 -4.15
C ARG A 305 -23.17 -23.84 -3.45
N ILE A 306 -21.95 -23.44 -3.83
CA ILE A 306 -21.25 -22.23 -3.40
C ILE A 306 -21.02 -21.37 -4.63
N ASP A 307 -21.59 -20.18 -4.64
CA ASP A 307 -21.42 -19.19 -5.71
C ASP A 307 -20.53 -18.04 -5.23
N LEU A 308 -19.40 -17.86 -5.89
CA LEU A 308 -18.47 -16.75 -5.69
C LEU A 308 -18.33 -15.95 -6.97
N GLU A 309 -18.71 -14.67 -6.95
CA GLU A 309 -18.41 -13.74 -8.03
C GLU A 309 -17.25 -12.84 -7.58
N THR A 310 -16.16 -12.81 -8.35
CA THR A 310 -15.02 -11.94 -8.09
C THR A 310 -15.22 -10.62 -8.80
N ILE A 311 -15.07 -9.51 -8.05
CA ILE A 311 -15.36 -8.16 -8.54
C ILE A 311 -14.32 -7.19 -7.98
N GLU A 312 -13.67 -6.45 -8.87
CA GLU A 312 -12.82 -5.32 -8.51
C GLU A 312 -13.68 -4.06 -8.52
N MET A 313 -13.66 -3.30 -7.42
CA MET A 313 -14.57 -2.16 -7.27
C MET A 313 -14.02 -1.09 -6.32
N ILE A 314 -14.43 0.16 -6.54
CA ILE A 314 -14.10 1.25 -5.63
C ILE A 314 -15.07 1.22 -4.46
N GLY A 315 -14.53 1.08 -3.25
CA GLY A 315 -15.28 1.08 -2.00
C GLY A 315 -14.81 2.16 -1.02
N GLN A 316 -15.64 2.45 -0.02
CA GLN A 316 -15.31 3.34 1.09
C GLN A 316 -14.32 2.64 2.02
N LEU A 317 -13.13 3.23 2.25
CA LEU A 317 -12.13 2.70 3.18
C LEU A 317 -12.16 3.41 4.54
N ALA A 318 -12.26 4.74 4.52
CA ALA A 318 -12.37 5.59 5.69
C ALA A 318 -13.14 6.86 5.34
N ASP A 319 -13.40 7.75 6.30
CA ASP A 319 -14.07 9.03 6.02
C ASP A 319 -13.26 9.84 5.00
N GLY A 320 -13.89 10.17 3.88
CA GLY A 320 -13.25 10.88 2.78
C GLY A 320 -12.23 10.07 1.95
N THR A 321 -12.03 8.77 2.25
CA THR A 321 -11.05 7.91 1.59
C THR A 321 -11.72 6.72 0.92
N THR A 322 -11.43 6.50 -0.35
CA THR A 322 -11.88 5.32 -1.11
C THR A 322 -10.68 4.46 -1.50
N TYR A 323 -10.94 3.17 -1.76
CA TYR A 323 -9.91 2.20 -2.13
C TYR A 323 -10.40 1.29 -3.25
N THR A 324 -9.51 0.80 -4.10
CA THR A 324 -9.84 -0.24 -5.09
C THR A 324 -9.78 -1.61 -4.43
N TYR A 325 -10.94 -2.11 -3.99
CA TYR A 325 -11.08 -3.44 -3.43
C TYR A 325 -11.20 -4.51 -4.49
N TRP A 326 -10.67 -5.68 -4.19
CA TRP A 326 -10.97 -6.93 -4.89
C TRP A 326 -11.83 -7.77 -3.96
N THR A 327 -12.97 -8.20 -4.41
CA THR A 327 -13.98 -8.76 -3.52
C THR A 327 -14.51 -10.09 -4.00
N PHE A 328 -15.00 -10.89 -3.06
CA PHE A 328 -15.96 -11.94 -3.34
C PHE A 328 -17.37 -11.40 -3.08
N ASN A 329 -18.22 -11.40 -4.13
CA ASN A 329 -19.61 -10.96 -4.08
C ASN A 329 -19.79 -9.49 -3.60
N GLY A 330 -18.84 -8.59 -3.94
CA GLY A 330 -18.96 -7.15 -3.73
C GLY A 330 -18.85 -6.68 -2.29
N ALA A 331 -18.35 -7.49 -1.36
CA ALA A 331 -18.18 -7.11 0.04
C ALA A 331 -16.91 -7.72 0.66
N VAL A 332 -16.42 -7.09 1.71
CA VAL A 332 -15.30 -7.57 2.54
C VAL A 332 -15.76 -7.72 3.99
N PRO A 333 -15.52 -8.88 4.59
CA PRO A 333 -15.10 -10.13 3.96
C PRO A 333 -16.14 -10.66 2.96
N GLY A 334 -15.75 -11.64 2.16
CA GLY A 334 -16.66 -12.38 1.30
C GLY A 334 -17.76 -13.10 2.07
N PRO A 335 -18.72 -13.80 1.40
CA PRO A 335 -19.85 -14.45 2.07
C PRO A 335 -19.41 -15.47 3.13
N PHE A 336 -20.17 -15.57 4.22
CA PHE A 336 -20.03 -16.66 5.18
C PHE A 336 -20.73 -17.91 4.64
N PHE A 337 -19.99 -19.01 4.49
CA PHE A 337 -20.59 -20.28 4.10
C PHE A 337 -20.79 -21.19 5.30
N ARG A 338 -21.91 -21.91 5.32
CA ARG A 338 -22.25 -22.89 6.36
C ARG A 338 -22.64 -24.21 5.74
N VAL A 339 -21.84 -25.23 6.00
CA VAL A 339 -21.99 -26.59 5.49
C VAL A 339 -21.82 -27.59 6.63
N ARG A 340 -22.03 -28.85 6.39
CA ARG A 340 -21.86 -29.93 7.36
C ARG A 340 -20.78 -30.89 6.93
N VAL A 341 -20.11 -31.52 7.88
CA VAL A 341 -19.17 -32.63 7.60
C VAL A 341 -19.86 -33.71 6.76
N GLY A 342 -19.19 -34.14 5.69
CA GLY A 342 -19.74 -35.11 4.71
C GLY A 342 -20.46 -34.46 3.52
N ASP A 343 -20.81 -33.17 3.56
CA ASP A 343 -21.35 -32.47 2.38
C ASP A 343 -20.36 -32.47 1.22
N THR A 344 -20.91 -32.44 0.00
CA THR A 344 -20.14 -32.16 -1.22
C THR A 344 -20.31 -30.68 -1.55
N LEU A 345 -19.21 -29.94 -1.59
CA LEU A 345 -19.19 -28.56 -2.06
C LEU A 345 -19.15 -28.57 -3.59
N GLU A 346 -20.09 -27.92 -4.25
CA GLU A 346 -20.06 -27.58 -5.66
C GLU A 346 -19.75 -26.09 -5.78
N VAL A 347 -18.48 -25.78 -6.04
CA VAL A 347 -17.99 -24.40 -6.01
C VAL A 347 -17.96 -23.82 -7.41
N HIS A 348 -18.69 -22.75 -7.60
CA HIS A 348 -18.75 -21.94 -8.82
C HIS A 348 -17.98 -20.64 -8.57
N VAL A 349 -16.91 -20.42 -9.31
CA VAL A 349 -16.15 -19.17 -9.29
C VAL A 349 -16.36 -18.46 -10.62
N LYS A 350 -17.09 -17.35 -10.56
CA LYS A 350 -17.36 -16.49 -11.71
C LYS A 350 -16.53 -15.22 -11.58
N ASN A 351 -15.69 -14.93 -12.56
CA ASN A 351 -14.95 -13.68 -12.60
C ASN A 351 -15.74 -12.66 -13.42
N SER A 352 -15.98 -11.49 -12.84
CA SER A 352 -16.72 -10.40 -13.52
C SER A 352 -16.07 -10.06 -14.85
N SER A 353 -16.89 -9.77 -15.87
CA SER A 353 -16.36 -9.32 -17.15
C SER A 353 -15.70 -7.93 -17.10
N SER A 354 -15.91 -7.20 -16.00
CA SER A 354 -15.22 -5.94 -15.73
C SER A 354 -13.88 -6.12 -14.99
N SER A 355 -13.57 -7.31 -14.50
CA SER A 355 -12.29 -7.60 -13.87
C SER A 355 -11.15 -7.46 -14.86
N VAL A 356 -10.00 -7.01 -14.36
CA VAL A 356 -8.78 -6.82 -15.18
C VAL A 356 -7.78 -7.95 -14.98
N MET A 357 -8.00 -8.85 -14.01
CA MET A 357 -7.10 -9.97 -13.73
C MET A 357 -7.84 -11.26 -13.44
N ASN A 358 -7.09 -12.37 -13.43
CA ASN A 358 -7.62 -13.66 -13.04
C ASN A 358 -7.82 -13.72 -11.53
N HIS A 359 -8.83 -14.47 -11.10
CA HIS A 359 -9.07 -14.78 -9.71
C HIS A 359 -9.32 -16.27 -9.52
N SER A 360 -9.15 -16.73 -8.28
CA SER A 360 -9.38 -18.12 -7.90
C SER A 360 -9.87 -18.20 -6.46
N VAL A 361 -10.05 -19.40 -5.92
CA VAL A 361 -10.32 -19.60 -4.51
C VAL A 361 -9.59 -20.80 -3.95
N ASP A 362 -8.92 -20.61 -2.82
CA ASP A 362 -8.41 -21.63 -1.91
C ASP A 362 -9.34 -21.71 -0.69
N PHE A 363 -9.89 -22.88 -0.42
CA PHE A 363 -10.63 -23.17 0.82
C PHE A 363 -9.75 -23.99 1.76
N HIS A 364 -9.36 -23.45 2.92
CA HIS A 364 -8.66 -24.22 3.94
C HIS A 364 -9.46 -25.41 4.47
N ALA A 365 -10.77 -25.45 4.21
CA ALA A 365 -11.66 -26.58 4.49
C ALA A 365 -11.51 -27.75 3.50
N VAL A 366 -10.84 -27.53 2.37
CA VAL A 366 -10.73 -28.52 1.28
C VAL A 366 -9.41 -29.26 1.34
N THR A 367 -9.47 -30.58 1.42
CA THR A 367 -8.28 -31.44 1.33
C THR A 367 -7.97 -31.72 -0.13
N GLY A 368 -6.92 -31.13 -0.66
CA GLY A 368 -6.48 -31.28 -2.05
C GLY A 368 -5.45 -30.20 -2.42
N PRO A 369 -4.71 -30.38 -3.53
CA PRO A 369 -3.71 -29.39 -3.96
C PRO A 369 -4.31 -28.01 -4.15
N GLY A 370 -3.77 -27.00 -3.41
CA GLY A 370 -4.21 -25.62 -3.47
C GLY A 370 -5.65 -25.39 -3.02
N GLY A 371 -6.24 -26.28 -2.19
CA GLY A 371 -7.58 -26.07 -1.61
C GLY A 371 -8.71 -25.78 -2.60
N GLY A 372 -8.51 -26.08 -3.89
CA GLY A 372 -9.39 -25.72 -5.01
C GLY A 372 -8.79 -24.71 -5.99
N ALA A 373 -7.77 -23.96 -5.62
CA ALA A 373 -7.20 -22.89 -6.45
C ALA A 373 -6.71 -23.37 -7.82
N VAL A 374 -6.14 -24.59 -7.88
CA VAL A 374 -5.67 -25.18 -9.15
C VAL A 374 -6.81 -25.42 -10.15
N MET A 375 -8.04 -25.59 -9.65
CA MET A 375 -9.23 -25.86 -10.47
C MET A 375 -10.07 -24.61 -10.74
N SER A 376 -9.74 -23.50 -10.09
CA SER A 376 -10.58 -22.30 -10.09
C SER A 376 -9.89 -21.02 -10.59
N GLN A 377 -8.77 -21.16 -11.33
CA GLN A 377 -8.15 -20.01 -12.00
C GLN A 377 -9.07 -19.49 -13.11
N THR A 378 -9.85 -18.47 -12.80
CA THR A 378 -10.96 -17.98 -13.64
C THR A 378 -10.58 -16.64 -14.28
N LYS A 379 -10.65 -16.57 -15.61
CA LYS A 379 -10.38 -15.34 -16.35
C LYS A 379 -11.59 -14.39 -16.32
N PRO A 380 -11.37 -13.08 -16.54
CA PRO A 380 -12.46 -12.13 -16.67
C PRO A 380 -13.56 -12.61 -17.65
N GLY A 381 -14.82 -12.59 -17.20
CA GLY A 381 -15.99 -13.03 -17.95
C GLY A 381 -16.20 -14.55 -18.02
N GLU A 382 -15.31 -15.35 -17.42
CA GLU A 382 -15.43 -16.81 -17.37
C GLU A 382 -15.99 -17.30 -16.02
N GLU A 383 -16.39 -18.58 -15.99
CA GLU A 383 -16.79 -19.31 -14.80
C GLU A 383 -16.04 -20.65 -14.77
N THR A 384 -15.53 -21.01 -13.60
CA THR A 384 -14.95 -22.33 -13.33
C THR A 384 -15.75 -23.04 -12.24
N VAL A 385 -15.81 -24.37 -12.31
CA VAL A 385 -16.56 -25.18 -11.34
C VAL A 385 -15.69 -26.34 -10.88
N PHE A 386 -15.66 -26.57 -9.57
CA PHE A 386 -15.05 -27.76 -9.01
C PHE A 386 -15.89 -28.33 -7.86
N THR A 387 -15.63 -29.58 -7.49
CA THR A 387 -16.29 -30.21 -6.34
C THR A 387 -15.27 -30.72 -5.34
N ALA A 388 -15.62 -30.62 -4.05
CA ALA A 388 -14.81 -31.11 -2.94
C ALA A 388 -15.69 -31.66 -1.82
N LYS A 389 -15.14 -32.52 -0.97
CA LYS A 389 -15.83 -33.03 0.23
C LYS A 389 -15.42 -32.21 1.46
N ALA A 390 -16.38 -31.78 2.27
CA ALA A 390 -16.17 -31.24 3.59
C ALA A 390 -15.86 -32.39 4.56
N LEU A 391 -14.59 -32.73 4.74
CA LEU A 391 -14.16 -33.90 5.50
C LEU A 391 -14.03 -33.65 6.99
N ASN A 392 -13.67 -32.44 7.40
CA ASN A 392 -13.31 -32.11 8.77
C ASN A 392 -14.21 -30.97 9.30
N PRO A 393 -14.83 -31.10 10.48
CA PRO A 393 -15.54 -29.99 11.08
C PRO A 393 -14.58 -28.95 11.62
N GLY A 394 -14.94 -27.67 11.47
CA GLY A 394 -14.13 -26.51 11.87
C GLY A 394 -14.63 -25.25 11.23
N LEU A 395 -14.05 -24.11 11.65
CA LEU A 395 -14.20 -22.84 10.96
C LEU A 395 -12.91 -22.55 10.20
N PHE A 396 -13.03 -22.31 8.90
CA PHE A 396 -11.88 -22.23 8.01
C PHE A 396 -11.92 -20.94 7.18
N VAL A 397 -10.75 -20.37 6.93
CA VAL A 397 -10.60 -19.26 5.98
C VAL A 397 -10.73 -19.80 4.54
N TYR A 398 -11.26 -18.99 3.65
CA TYR A 398 -11.03 -19.11 2.21
C TYR A 398 -10.52 -17.77 1.67
N HIS A 399 -9.71 -17.81 0.62
CA HIS A 399 -9.15 -16.60 0.02
C HIS A 399 -8.79 -16.81 -1.46
N CYS A 400 -8.55 -15.73 -2.18
CA CYS A 400 -7.99 -15.83 -3.52
C CYS A 400 -6.56 -16.35 -3.45
N ALA A 401 -6.21 -17.27 -4.35
CA ALA A 401 -4.90 -17.89 -4.43
C ALA A 401 -4.29 -17.79 -5.84
N THR A 402 -4.69 -16.79 -6.60
CA THR A 402 -4.02 -16.39 -7.83
C THR A 402 -2.63 -15.83 -7.48
N PRO A 403 -1.58 -16.05 -8.28
CA PRO A 403 -0.22 -15.56 -8.03
C PRO A 403 -0.17 -14.07 -7.72
N MET A 404 0.68 -13.73 -6.74
CA MET A 404 0.69 -12.61 -5.81
C MET A 404 -0.43 -12.75 -4.77
N VAL A 405 -0.53 -13.97 -4.19
CA VAL A 405 -1.60 -14.34 -3.25
C VAL A 405 -1.82 -13.32 -2.13
N ALA A 406 -0.72 -12.82 -1.55
CA ALA A 406 -0.79 -11.83 -0.47
C ALA A 406 -1.46 -10.51 -0.93
N ASP A 407 -1.23 -10.10 -2.17
CA ASP A 407 -1.84 -8.91 -2.76
C ASP A 407 -3.36 -9.08 -2.91
N HIS A 408 -3.80 -10.24 -3.44
CA HIS A 408 -5.24 -10.54 -3.54
C HIS A 408 -5.93 -10.55 -2.17
N ILE A 409 -5.27 -11.11 -1.15
CA ILE A 409 -5.81 -11.13 0.22
C ILE A 409 -5.89 -9.71 0.80
N SER A 410 -4.81 -8.93 0.71
CA SER A 410 -4.76 -7.57 1.27
C SER A 410 -5.78 -6.62 0.62
N ASN A 411 -6.13 -6.87 -0.65
CA ASN A 411 -7.16 -6.10 -1.35
C ASN A 411 -8.60 -6.51 -1.00
N GLY A 412 -8.81 -7.54 -0.13
CA GLY A 412 -10.12 -7.89 0.43
C GLY A 412 -10.67 -9.26 0.06
N MET A 413 -9.90 -10.09 -0.68
CA MET A 413 -10.39 -11.38 -1.17
C MET A 413 -10.21 -12.51 -0.16
N TYR A 414 -10.98 -12.47 0.92
CA TYR A 414 -11.01 -13.49 1.96
C TYR A 414 -12.41 -13.63 2.58
N GLY A 415 -12.67 -14.77 3.23
CA GLY A 415 -13.91 -15.03 3.97
C GLY A 415 -13.80 -16.28 4.83
N LEU A 416 -14.92 -16.70 5.43
CA LEU A 416 -15.00 -17.89 6.28
C LEU A 416 -16.02 -18.92 5.77
N ILE A 417 -15.66 -20.18 5.93
CA ILE A 417 -16.55 -21.32 5.77
C ILE A 417 -16.59 -22.14 7.06
N LEU A 418 -17.80 -22.33 7.60
CA LEU A 418 -18.07 -23.21 8.75
C LEU A 418 -18.47 -24.58 8.24
N VAL A 419 -17.69 -25.60 8.60
CA VAL A 419 -18.07 -27.00 8.45
C VAL A 419 -18.58 -27.50 9.80
N GLU A 420 -19.90 -27.54 9.97
CA GLU A 420 -20.50 -28.00 11.23
C GLU A 420 -20.23 -29.49 11.48
N PRO A 421 -19.97 -29.89 12.75
CA PRO A 421 -19.98 -31.30 13.11
C PRO A 421 -21.36 -31.93 12.90
N GLU A 422 -21.46 -33.26 12.87
CA GLU A 422 -22.73 -33.99 12.65
C GLU A 422 -23.83 -33.58 13.64
N GLY A 423 -23.46 -33.26 14.89
CA GLY A 423 -24.38 -32.82 15.93
C GLY A 423 -24.76 -31.33 15.88
N GLY A 424 -24.15 -30.54 14.98
CA GLY A 424 -24.24 -29.09 15.00
C GLY A 424 -23.43 -28.46 16.13
N LEU A 425 -23.52 -27.14 16.27
CA LEU A 425 -22.96 -26.37 17.40
C LEU A 425 -24.01 -26.22 18.51
N PRO A 426 -23.62 -26.03 19.79
CA PRO A 426 -24.56 -25.66 20.84
C PRO A 426 -25.36 -24.42 20.44
N PRO A 427 -26.65 -24.30 20.78
CA PRO A 427 -27.44 -23.12 20.45
C PRO A 427 -26.95 -21.89 21.22
N VAL A 428 -26.99 -20.74 20.57
CA VAL A 428 -26.77 -19.41 21.15
C VAL A 428 -27.86 -18.45 20.67
N ASP A 429 -27.98 -17.29 21.29
CA ASP A 429 -29.03 -16.32 20.96
C ASP A 429 -28.61 -15.47 19.74
N ARG A 430 -27.32 -15.15 19.61
CA ARG A 430 -26.75 -14.34 18.53
C ARG A 430 -25.49 -14.96 17.95
N GLU A 431 -25.37 -14.86 16.65
CA GLU A 431 -24.14 -15.21 15.93
C GLU A 431 -23.65 -14.01 15.12
N PHE A 432 -22.34 -13.78 15.11
CA PHE A 432 -21.71 -12.72 14.34
C PHE A 432 -20.51 -13.23 13.56
N TYR A 433 -20.26 -12.60 12.41
CA TYR A 433 -19.15 -12.86 11.50
C TYR A 433 -18.24 -11.65 11.45
N VAL A 434 -17.03 -11.79 11.96
CA VAL A 434 -16.03 -10.71 12.01
C VAL A 434 -14.70 -11.22 11.45
N MET A 435 -14.11 -10.47 10.55
CA MET A 435 -12.76 -10.74 10.07
C MET A 435 -11.87 -9.50 10.18
N GLN A 436 -10.64 -9.75 10.65
CA GLN A 436 -9.57 -8.76 10.62
C GLN A 436 -8.78 -8.88 9.31
N GLY A 437 -8.44 -7.74 8.73
CA GLY A 437 -7.52 -7.61 7.61
C GLY A 437 -6.63 -6.39 7.78
N GLU A 438 -5.62 -6.31 6.94
CA GLU A 438 -4.78 -5.13 6.80
C GLU A 438 -4.72 -4.69 5.34
N LEU A 439 -4.63 -3.35 5.12
CA LEU A 439 -4.47 -2.79 3.78
C LEU A 439 -3.17 -1.99 3.71
N TYR A 440 -2.49 -2.17 2.60
CA TYR A 440 -1.21 -1.54 2.27
C TYR A 440 -1.47 -0.55 1.14
N THR A 441 -1.66 0.71 1.50
CA THR A 441 -2.12 1.74 0.56
C THR A 441 -0.98 2.68 0.15
N ASP A 442 -1.03 3.18 -1.09
CA ASP A 442 -0.11 4.18 -1.62
C ASP A 442 -0.22 5.53 -0.92
N GLY A 443 -1.40 5.87 -0.36
CA GLY A 443 -1.60 6.98 0.56
C GLY A 443 -1.31 6.59 2.00
N VAL A 444 -1.21 7.59 2.89
CA VAL A 444 -1.07 7.35 4.34
C VAL A 444 -2.44 7.20 5.01
N PHE A 445 -2.46 6.64 6.22
CA PHE A 445 -3.69 6.49 7.01
C PHE A 445 -4.47 7.81 7.14
N GLY A 446 -5.75 7.80 6.74
CA GLY A 446 -6.65 8.94 6.83
C GLY A 446 -6.44 10.03 5.77
N GLU A 447 -5.56 9.84 4.81
CA GLU A 447 -5.41 10.77 3.68
C GLU A 447 -6.66 10.73 2.79
N PRO A 448 -7.35 11.88 2.58
CA PRO A 448 -8.56 11.91 1.75
C PRO A 448 -8.27 11.66 0.27
N GLY A 449 -9.18 10.97 -0.39
CA GLY A 449 -9.10 10.69 -1.82
C GLY A 449 -9.13 9.21 -2.13
N HIS A 450 -8.82 8.86 -3.37
CA HIS A 450 -8.73 7.47 -3.79
C HIS A 450 -7.33 6.94 -3.55
N GLN A 451 -7.21 5.79 -2.88
CA GLN A 451 -5.96 5.07 -2.63
C GLN A 451 -5.98 3.71 -3.32
N MET A 452 -4.81 3.21 -3.65
CA MET A 452 -4.61 1.91 -4.27
C MET A 452 -3.64 1.05 -3.45
N GLY A 453 -3.56 -0.24 -3.78
CA GLY A 453 -2.61 -1.14 -3.12
C GLY A 453 -1.15 -0.77 -3.41
N ASP A 454 -0.31 -0.81 -2.39
CA ASP A 454 1.14 -0.65 -2.47
C ASP A 454 1.83 -1.99 -2.15
N ILE A 455 2.37 -2.61 -3.18
CA ILE A 455 3.02 -3.91 -3.09
C ILE A 455 4.34 -3.85 -2.30
N THR A 456 5.02 -2.71 -2.29
CA THR A 456 6.27 -2.53 -1.52
C THR A 456 5.97 -2.56 -0.03
N LYS A 457 4.97 -1.78 0.40
CA LYS A 457 4.50 -1.82 1.79
C LYS A 457 3.99 -3.20 2.20
N LEU A 458 3.33 -3.92 1.27
CA LEU A 458 2.88 -5.29 1.52
C LEU A 458 4.05 -6.25 1.78
N ILE A 459 5.11 -6.18 0.98
CA ILE A 459 6.32 -7.02 1.14
C ILE A 459 7.10 -6.63 2.40
N ASP A 460 7.15 -5.34 2.72
CA ASP A 460 7.80 -4.81 3.92
C ASP A 460 6.96 -5.00 5.19
N GLU A 461 5.75 -5.56 5.06
CA GLU A 461 4.80 -5.77 6.16
C GLU A 461 4.44 -4.47 6.91
N ASP A 462 4.33 -3.32 6.18
CA ASP A 462 4.02 -2.00 6.74
C ASP A 462 2.64 -1.50 6.28
N PRO A 463 1.52 -2.00 6.87
CA PRO A 463 0.18 -1.59 6.49
C PRO A 463 -0.19 -0.21 7.01
N GLU A 464 -0.91 0.54 6.20
CA GLU A 464 -1.50 1.82 6.62
C GLU A 464 -2.80 1.62 7.43
N TYR A 465 -3.59 0.61 7.09
CA TYR A 465 -4.86 0.34 7.77
C TYR A 465 -4.90 -1.07 8.34
N PHE A 466 -5.47 -1.17 9.54
CA PHE A 466 -5.97 -2.41 10.10
C PHE A 466 -7.48 -2.28 10.24
N VAL A 467 -8.25 -3.26 9.81
CA VAL A 467 -9.70 -3.13 9.70
C VAL A 467 -10.43 -4.38 10.19
N PHE A 468 -11.62 -4.18 10.75
CA PHE A 468 -12.63 -5.23 10.83
C PHE A 468 -13.60 -5.06 9.65
N ASN A 469 -13.98 -6.16 9.02
CA ASN A 469 -14.94 -6.22 7.92
C ASN A 469 -14.70 -5.18 6.82
N GLY A 470 -13.43 -4.98 6.45
CA GLY A 470 -13.03 -4.36 5.20
C GLY A 470 -12.75 -2.87 5.24
N ALA A 471 -13.22 -2.09 6.23
CA ALA A 471 -12.99 -0.65 6.28
C ALA A 471 -12.68 -0.18 7.70
N ALA A 472 -11.98 0.96 7.82
CA ALA A 472 -11.79 1.64 9.09
C ALA A 472 -13.16 2.02 9.67
N ASP A 473 -13.28 1.85 10.98
CA ASP A 473 -14.52 2.15 11.73
C ASP A 473 -15.79 1.40 11.25
N ALA A 474 -15.65 0.37 10.41
CA ALA A 474 -16.75 -0.41 9.85
C ALA A 474 -17.72 -0.91 10.94
N LEU A 475 -17.18 -1.49 11.99
CA LEU A 475 -17.94 -2.02 13.12
C LEU A 475 -18.08 -1.02 14.29
N LEU A 476 -17.52 0.19 14.20
CA LEU A 476 -17.74 1.26 15.17
C LEU A 476 -18.99 2.07 14.84
N THR A 477 -19.07 2.58 13.60
CA THR A 477 -20.05 3.58 13.20
C THR A 477 -21.05 3.06 12.18
N HIS A 478 -20.62 2.19 11.26
CA HIS A 478 -21.46 1.76 10.15
C HIS A 478 -22.35 0.56 10.50
N LYS A 479 -21.74 -0.55 10.94
CA LYS A 479 -22.45 -1.83 11.22
C LYS A 479 -21.99 -2.45 12.55
N PRO A 480 -22.20 -1.77 13.71
CA PRO A 480 -21.86 -2.34 15.02
C PRO A 480 -22.66 -3.61 15.31
N LEU A 481 -22.06 -4.52 16.06
CA LEU A 481 -22.75 -5.69 16.60
C LEU A 481 -23.80 -5.24 17.62
N ARG A 482 -24.95 -5.92 17.67
CA ARG A 482 -26.05 -5.57 18.61
C ARG A 482 -26.61 -6.81 19.27
N ALA A 483 -26.77 -6.74 20.61
CA ALA A 483 -27.33 -7.81 21.40
C ALA A 483 -28.04 -7.25 22.65
N ASN A 484 -28.63 -8.11 23.48
CA ASN A 484 -29.29 -7.73 24.72
C ASN A 484 -28.67 -8.44 25.92
N VAL A 485 -28.78 -7.82 27.09
CA VAL A 485 -28.44 -8.44 28.37
C VAL A 485 -29.15 -9.78 28.51
N GLY A 486 -28.45 -10.81 28.95
CA GLY A 486 -28.94 -12.17 29.11
C GLY A 486 -28.74 -13.06 27.89
N GLU A 487 -28.49 -12.49 26.71
CA GLU A 487 -28.17 -13.27 25.48
C GLU A 487 -26.77 -13.87 25.53
N THR A 488 -26.64 -15.05 24.98
CA THR A 488 -25.34 -15.68 24.68
C THR A 488 -24.95 -15.37 23.25
N VAL A 489 -23.77 -14.78 23.08
CA VAL A 489 -23.23 -14.37 21.78
C VAL A 489 -22.16 -15.38 21.34
N ARG A 490 -22.16 -15.70 20.05
CA ARG A 490 -21.06 -16.40 19.36
C ARG A 490 -20.48 -15.50 18.29
N ILE A 491 -19.16 -15.31 18.29
CA ILE A 491 -18.44 -14.62 17.22
C ILE A 491 -17.58 -15.63 16.47
N PHE A 492 -17.85 -15.78 15.18
CA PHE A 492 -16.97 -16.43 14.22
C PHE A 492 -15.93 -15.42 13.79
N PHE A 493 -14.73 -15.55 14.32
CA PHE A 493 -13.65 -14.60 14.09
C PHE A 493 -12.55 -15.20 13.23
N GLY A 494 -12.14 -14.49 12.17
CA GLY A 494 -11.04 -14.89 11.31
C GLY A 494 -10.06 -13.75 11.04
N VAL A 495 -8.85 -14.12 10.63
CA VAL A 495 -7.83 -13.20 10.15
C VAL A 495 -7.54 -13.50 8.70
N GLY A 496 -7.98 -12.61 7.79
CA GLY A 496 -7.59 -12.66 6.38
C GLY A 496 -6.09 -12.40 6.25
N GLY A 497 -5.61 -11.44 6.94
CA GLY A 497 -4.20 -11.05 6.94
C GLY A 497 -3.87 -10.11 5.77
N PRO A 498 -2.73 -10.32 5.09
CA PRO A 498 -1.98 -11.58 5.01
C PRO A 498 -0.90 -11.79 6.08
N ASN A 499 -0.44 -10.77 6.82
CA ASN A 499 0.83 -10.85 7.55
C ASN A 499 0.67 -10.85 9.08
N PHE A 500 -0.35 -10.20 9.64
CA PHE A 500 -0.40 -9.95 11.08
C PHE A 500 -1.36 -10.85 11.85
N THR A 501 -0.84 -11.43 12.93
CA THR A 501 -1.62 -12.16 13.94
C THR A 501 -2.50 -11.20 14.73
N SER A 502 -3.73 -11.59 15.04
CA SER A 502 -4.64 -10.90 15.96
C SER A 502 -4.52 -11.47 17.38
N SER A 503 -4.52 -10.60 18.37
CA SER A 503 -4.81 -10.92 19.78
C SER A 503 -6.22 -10.46 20.08
N PHE A 504 -7.21 -11.22 19.59
CA PHE A 504 -8.63 -10.83 19.63
C PHE A 504 -9.16 -10.79 21.05
N HIS A 505 -9.79 -9.67 21.41
CA HIS A 505 -10.38 -9.41 22.70
C HIS A 505 -11.65 -8.55 22.55
N VAL A 506 -12.60 -8.71 23.43
CA VAL A 506 -13.74 -7.81 23.63
C VAL A 506 -13.58 -7.14 24.99
N ILE A 507 -13.25 -5.83 24.97
CA ILE A 507 -13.01 -5.07 26.21
C ILE A 507 -14.31 -5.03 27.02
N GLY A 508 -14.22 -5.52 28.26
CA GLY A 508 -15.34 -5.61 29.18
C GLY A 508 -15.93 -7.02 29.27
N GLU A 509 -15.47 -7.98 28.46
CA GLU A 509 -15.95 -9.35 28.45
C GLU A 509 -14.86 -10.38 28.71
N ILE A 510 -15.29 -11.54 29.21
CA ILE A 510 -14.48 -12.76 29.35
C ILE A 510 -15.20 -13.84 28.53
N PHE A 511 -14.47 -14.46 27.61
CA PHE A 511 -15.03 -15.52 26.79
C PHE A 511 -15.30 -16.76 27.65
N ASP A 512 -16.57 -17.18 27.76
CA ASP A 512 -16.98 -18.41 28.43
C ASP A 512 -16.36 -19.63 27.76
N ARG A 513 -16.28 -19.59 26.41
CA ARG A 513 -15.68 -20.64 25.59
C ARG A 513 -14.86 -20.04 24.44
N VAL A 514 -13.71 -20.63 24.20
CA VAL A 514 -12.88 -20.36 23.02
C VAL A 514 -12.57 -21.68 22.32
N TYR A 515 -13.02 -21.82 21.09
CA TYR A 515 -12.65 -22.93 20.22
C TYR A 515 -11.33 -22.53 19.55
N GLU A 516 -10.24 -22.81 20.24
CA GLU A 516 -8.90 -22.39 19.84
C GLU A 516 -8.55 -22.94 18.44
N GLN A 517 -8.01 -22.08 17.56
CA GLN A 517 -7.76 -22.38 16.16
C GLN A 517 -9.00 -22.93 15.40
N ALA A 518 -10.18 -22.57 15.89
CA ALA A 518 -11.47 -23.00 15.33
C ALA A 518 -11.69 -24.52 15.28
N SER A 519 -11.02 -25.27 16.15
CA SER A 519 -11.22 -26.73 16.28
C SER A 519 -12.57 -27.01 16.96
N LEU A 520 -13.53 -27.53 16.20
CA LEU A 520 -14.86 -27.88 16.71
C LEU A 520 -14.95 -29.31 17.27
N THR A 521 -13.83 -30.04 17.26
CA THR A 521 -13.74 -31.42 17.80
C THR A 521 -12.92 -31.50 19.09
N SER A 522 -12.23 -30.43 19.46
CA SER A 522 -11.54 -30.31 20.74
C SER A 522 -12.44 -29.68 21.78
N GLU A 523 -12.19 -29.97 23.08
CA GLU A 523 -12.84 -29.24 24.16
C GLU A 523 -12.43 -27.76 24.12
N PRO A 524 -13.38 -26.81 24.18
CA PRO A 524 -13.05 -25.41 24.18
C PRO A 524 -12.33 -24.99 25.48
N LEU A 525 -11.44 -24.01 25.40
CA LEU A 525 -10.92 -23.31 26.56
C LEU A 525 -12.05 -22.51 27.22
N THR A 526 -11.98 -22.36 28.55
CA THR A 526 -13.00 -21.61 29.31
C THR A 526 -12.39 -20.46 30.09
N ASN A 527 -13.19 -19.40 30.28
CA ASN A 527 -12.80 -18.19 31.03
C ASN A 527 -11.52 -17.52 30.46
N VAL A 528 -11.51 -17.28 29.17
CA VAL A 528 -10.36 -16.73 28.43
C VAL A 528 -10.62 -15.27 28.12
N GLN A 529 -9.66 -14.40 28.40
CA GLN A 529 -9.78 -12.96 28.14
C GLN A 529 -9.43 -12.58 26.70
N THR A 530 -8.43 -13.23 26.11
CA THR A 530 -7.86 -12.89 24.79
C THR A 530 -7.44 -14.17 24.09
N THR A 531 -7.70 -14.27 22.81
CA THR A 531 -7.29 -15.44 22.00
C THR A 531 -6.46 -15.00 20.81
N MET A 532 -5.45 -15.81 20.45
CA MET A 532 -4.54 -15.53 19.35
C MET A 532 -5.04 -16.20 18.06
N VAL A 533 -5.13 -15.43 16.98
CA VAL A 533 -5.54 -15.92 15.66
C VAL A 533 -4.49 -15.51 14.63
N PRO A 534 -3.75 -16.48 14.05
CA PRO A 534 -2.73 -16.19 13.04
C PRO A 534 -3.36 -15.79 11.71
N PRO A 535 -2.59 -15.19 10.77
CA PRO A 535 -3.02 -14.99 9.39
C PRO A 535 -3.50 -16.30 8.75
N GLY A 536 -4.62 -16.23 8.01
CA GLY A 536 -5.25 -17.41 7.43
C GLY A 536 -5.88 -18.37 8.45
N GLY A 537 -5.98 -17.95 9.72
CA GLY A 537 -6.59 -18.71 10.82
C GLY A 537 -7.93 -18.15 11.27
N ALA A 538 -8.59 -18.92 12.14
CA ALA A 538 -9.88 -18.54 12.72
C ALA A 538 -10.01 -19.03 14.16
N THR A 539 -10.99 -18.50 14.89
CA THR A 539 -11.44 -18.96 16.20
C THR A 539 -12.95 -18.78 16.31
N VAL A 540 -13.57 -19.48 17.26
CA VAL A 540 -14.95 -19.23 17.68
C VAL A 540 -14.92 -18.89 19.15
N VAL A 541 -15.56 -17.77 19.52
CA VAL A 541 -15.71 -17.39 20.93
C VAL A 541 -17.19 -17.31 21.30
N GLU A 542 -17.50 -17.72 22.52
CA GLU A 542 -18.87 -17.64 23.08
C GLU A 542 -18.80 -16.99 24.47
N PHE A 543 -19.74 -16.10 24.75
CA PHE A 543 -19.88 -15.46 26.06
C PHE A 543 -21.31 -14.96 26.26
N LYS A 544 -21.72 -14.91 27.53
CA LYS A 544 -23.01 -14.40 27.94
C LYS A 544 -22.89 -12.95 28.35
N LEU A 545 -23.80 -12.12 27.87
CA LEU A 545 -23.84 -10.69 28.16
C LEU A 545 -24.60 -10.44 29.48
N GLU A 546 -23.91 -9.87 30.47
CA GLU A 546 -24.48 -9.70 31.80
C GLU A 546 -24.76 -8.23 32.17
N THR A 547 -24.18 -7.27 31.44
CA THR A 547 -24.39 -5.83 31.68
C THR A 547 -24.64 -5.10 30.35
N PRO A 548 -25.46 -4.01 30.35
CA PRO A 548 -25.63 -3.15 29.17
C PRO A 548 -24.42 -2.23 28.98
N GLY A 549 -24.16 -1.83 27.73
CA GLY A 549 -23.10 -0.88 27.41
C GLY A 549 -22.52 -1.07 26.01
N ASN A 550 -21.48 -0.33 25.72
CA ASN A 550 -20.70 -0.47 24.48
C ASN A 550 -19.40 -1.21 24.80
N PHE A 551 -19.31 -2.44 24.36
CA PHE A 551 -18.11 -3.25 24.49
C PHE A 551 -17.27 -3.12 23.23
N ILE A 552 -15.93 -3.00 23.35
CA ILE A 552 -15.08 -2.72 22.21
C ILE A 552 -14.37 -3.99 21.75
N LEU A 553 -14.60 -4.37 20.51
CA LEU A 553 -13.80 -5.40 19.83
C LEU A 553 -12.46 -4.79 19.44
N VAL A 554 -11.37 -5.47 19.80
CA VAL A 554 -10.01 -5.03 19.50
C VAL A 554 -9.10 -6.21 19.15
N ASP A 555 -8.04 -5.91 18.42
CA ASP A 555 -6.78 -6.62 18.53
C ASP A 555 -5.99 -5.97 19.67
N HIS A 556 -5.55 -6.76 20.64
CA HIS A 556 -4.83 -6.21 21.79
C HIS A 556 -3.38 -5.78 21.50
N ALA A 557 -2.94 -5.84 20.23
CA ALA A 557 -1.89 -4.97 19.71
C ALA A 557 -2.50 -3.57 19.52
N ILE A 558 -2.76 -2.91 20.65
CA ILE A 558 -3.76 -1.85 20.82
C ILE A 558 -3.53 -0.60 19.95
N SER A 559 -2.28 -0.35 19.52
CA SER A 559 -1.95 0.76 18.60
C SER A 559 -2.65 0.62 17.23
N ARG A 560 -3.13 -0.57 16.88
CA ARG A 560 -3.87 -0.80 15.64
C ARG A 560 -5.25 -0.12 15.64
N MET A 561 -5.79 0.24 16.81
CA MET A 561 -6.99 1.07 16.92
C MET A 561 -6.79 2.44 16.25
N GLN A 562 -5.61 3.04 16.36
CA GLN A 562 -5.29 4.31 15.71
C GLN A 562 -5.14 4.18 14.18
N ARG A 563 -5.19 2.96 13.66
CA ARG A 563 -5.19 2.65 12.22
C ARG A 563 -6.51 2.02 11.75
N GLY A 564 -7.60 2.23 12.51
CA GLY A 564 -8.97 1.88 12.11
C GLY A 564 -9.50 0.54 12.63
N LEU A 565 -8.72 -0.20 13.47
CA LEU A 565 -9.12 -1.52 13.96
C LEU A 565 -9.88 -1.44 15.28
N ALA A 566 -11.15 -1.15 15.22
CA ALA A 566 -12.05 -1.24 16.36
C ALA A 566 -13.48 -1.56 15.92
N GLY A 567 -14.28 -2.11 16.84
CA GLY A 567 -15.69 -2.35 16.62
C GLY A 567 -16.47 -2.27 17.91
N TYR A 568 -17.78 -1.98 17.85
CA TYR A 568 -18.67 -2.02 19.00
C TYR A 568 -19.55 -3.27 18.99
N LEU A 569 -19.68 -3.89 20.17
CA LEU A 569 -20.81 -4.71 20.54
C LEU A 569 -21.69 -3.86 21.46
N ILE A 570 -22.81 -3.39 20.94
CA ILE A 570 -23.78 -2.56 21.67
C ILE A 570 -24.77 -3.49 22.35
N VAL A 571 -24.81 -3.45 23.67
CA VAL A 571 -25.67 -4.31 24.49
C VAL A 571 -26.74 -3.45 25.17
N GLU A 572 -27.99 -3.75 24.87
CA GLU A 572 -29.16 -3.09 25.46
C GLU A 572 -29.75 -3.95 26.57
N GLY A 573 -30.31 -3.32 27.62
CA GLY A 573 -30.97 -4.05 28.71
C GLY A 573 -30.91 -3.34 30.04
N GLU A 574 -31.35 -4.04 31.07
CA GLU A 574 -31.35 -3.53 32.45
C GLU A 574 -29.95 -3.67 33.06
N HIS A 575 -29.55 -2.65 33.81
CA HIS A 575 -28.30 -2.64 34.54
C HIS A 575 -28.44 -3.41 35.86
N ASP A 576 -27.47 -4.30 36.15
CA ASP A 576 -27.35 -4.98 37.42
C ASP A 576 -26.17 -4.43 38.22
N PRO A 577 -26.43 -3.63 39.29
CA PRO A 577 -25.38 -3.02 40.08
C PRO A 577 -24.58 -4.02 40.95
N GLU A 578 -25.02 -5.28 41.07
CA GLU A 578 -24.25 -6.32 41.76
C GLU A 578 -23.12 -6.86 40.88
N ILE A 579 -23.23 -6.72 39.55
CA ILE A 579 -22.22 -7.15 38.58
C ILE A 579 -21.25 -6.02 38.26
N TYR A 580 -21.81 -4.83 37.95
CA TYR A 580 -20.99 -3.67 37.57
C TYR A 580 -21.69 -2.38 38.01
N ASP A 581 -21.06 -1.62 38.90
CA ASP A 581 -21.61 -0.34 39.38
C ASP A 581 -20.49 0.70 39.54
N GLY A 582 -20.84 1.96 39.34
CA GLY A 582 -19.96 3.10 39.51
C GLY A 582 -20.49 4.38 38.91
N THR A 583 -19.89 5.49 39.29
CA THR A 583 -20.16 6.79 38.65
C THR A 583 -19.15 7.03 37.53
N PRO A 584 -19.62 7.16 36.28
CA PRO A 584 -18.74 7.48 35.18
C PRO A 584 -17.94 8.75 35.45
N THR A 585 -16.64 8.73 35.30
CA THR A 585 -15.79 9.91 35.38
C THR A 585 -15.75 10.62 34.03
N SER A 586 -15.60 11.96 34.06
CA SER A 586 -15.40 12.73 32.83
C SER A 586 -14.02 12.39 32.24
N GLY A 587 -13.99 11.55 31.26
CA GLY A 587 -12.84 11.12 30.50
C GLY A 587 -13.23 9.95 29.63
N SER A 588 -12.95 9.99 28.34
CA SER A 588 -13.10 8.83 27.47
C SER A 588 -11.99 7.85 27.82
N GLY A 589 -12.27 6.93 28.72
CA GLY A 589 -11.53 5.68 28.78
C GLY A 589 -12.06 4.79 27.66
N HIS A 590 -11.18 4.33 26.78
CA HIS A 590 -11.41 3.46 25.61
C HIS A 590 -12.55 3.84 24.69
#